data_8ad9fd7ac1609c37e437a43fe03e826d
#
_entry.id   8ad9fd7ac1609c37e437a43fe03e826d
#
_cell.length_a   1.000
_cell.length_b   1.000
_cell.length_c   1.000
_cell.angle_alpha   90.00
_cell.angle_beta   90.00
_cell.angle_gamma   90.00
#
_symmetry.space_group_name_H-M   'P 1'
#
loop_
_entity.id
_entity.type
_entity.pdbx_description
1 polymer ?
#
loop_
_entity_poly.entity_id
_entity_poly.type
_entity_poly.pdbx_seq_one_letter_code
_entity_poly.pdbx_strand_id
1 'polypeptide(L)'
;MKEKAANSPKSLWNKAFRVILAGALLLILLFSAAGMALHTYFELLNYHDESRHLMDYTLSLLDKAYLEKIFSETKAIYDSLPEELKDQPFSEEYIEKFQPLTDDAFYTAREILVKCREKTENRNMFLMMTDPERSGMIYVVDGDVAEWAYIPGQWIPTDLNEVRKIEESSWRLRITHEDDYGWIGTDYKRFADSKGNPLGYIVIDVNIDDLFRQIFRFLVALIPIAVLAVVLIALEAYRLLKTHILDHLTAMASTAKAYTARDKLADLGETPSYFSSLDIRTRDELEDLWQSMTDMEADVQDTMQRLRTMTAERERIEAELSIAARIQEGTLPRVFPAFPDRKEFDVFASMTPAREVGGDFYDFFFVDEDHLALMIADVSGKGISAALFMVNAKALLKNQAMLSGEDVVEIATRVNNRLMEQNEAMMFMTAWIGILTVSTGRLVYVNAGHEYPAICRKGGTFEIVKDVHGAPMAAMEDMRFRSGSWQLQGGDTIFVYTDGVTEAINAREELFGNERLLQALNREPDAAPQALDAQVRREMAAFVAGEPTFDDTTMLCLKYYGPGGSSETQRDPDQSGNR
;
A
#
# COMPACT_ATOMS: atom_id res chain seq x y z
N MET A 1 11.63 -18.33 -1.76
CA MET A 1 10.95 -18.48 -0.46
C MET A 1 11.88 -18.29 0.76
N LYS A 2 12.89 -17.40 0.71
CA LYS A 2 13.83 -17.17 1.84
C LYS A 2 13.98 -15.70 2.28
N GLU A 3 13.17 -14.78 1.75
CA GLU A 3 13.32 -13.33 2.03
C GLU A 3 12.20 -12.70 2.90
N LYS A 4 11.22 -13.47 3.38
CA LYS A 4 10.12 -12.98 4.23
C LYS A 4 10.32 -13.15 5.75
N ALA A 5 11.48 -13.65 6.20
CA ALA A 5 11.74 -13.87 7.63
C ALA A 5 12.28 -12.64 8.39
N ALA A 6 12.56 -11.51 7.72
CA ALA A 6 13.20 -10.34 8.33
C ALA A 6 12.25 -9.36 9.06
N ASN A 7 10.93 -9.50 8.90
CA ASN A 7 9.93 -8.62 9.52
C ASN A 7 9.03 -9.34 10.55
N SER A 8 9.60 -10.22 11.36
CA SER A 8 8.86 -10.78 12.49
C SER A 8 8.69 -9.73 13.60
N PRO A 9 7.61 -9.77 14.42
CA PRO A 9 7.42 -8.88 15.57
C PRO A 9 8.63 -8.83 16.51
N LYS A 10 9.41 -9.94 16.57
CA LYS A 10 10.69 -10.03 17.30
C LYS A 10 11.76 -9.06 16.77
N SER A 11 11.74 -8.68 15.51
CA SER A 11 12.70 -7.76 14.91
C SER A 11 12.45 -6.30 15.30
N LEU A 12 11.20 -5.88 15.34
CA LEU A 12 10.80 -4.51 15.76
C LEU A 12 11.05 -4.32 17.27
N TRP A 13 10.72 -5.32 18.06
CA TRP A 13 11.00 -5.40 19.48
C TRP A 13 12.48 -5.26 19.79
N ASN A 14 13.34 -6.06 19.15
CA ASN A 14 14.78 -6.01 19.38
C ASN A 14 15.38 -4.63 19.01
N LYS A 15 14.80 -3.92 18.03
CA LYS A 15 15.22 -2.55 17.68
C LYS A 15 14.80 -1.56 18.76
N ALA A 16 13.57 -1.56 19.20
CA ALA A 16 13.07 -0.66 20.25
C ALA A 16 13.82 -0.87 21.58
N PHE A 17 14.02 -2.12 21.99
CA PHE A 17 14.76 -2.47 23.19
C PHE A 17 16.23 -1.98 23.13
N ARG A 18 16.91 -2.14 21.99
CA ARG A 18 18.28 -1.63 21.81
C ARG A 18 18.36 -0.11 21.92
N VAL A 19 17.39 0.63 21.41
CA VAL A 19 17.35 2.09 21.49
C VAL A 19 17.13 2.55 22.93
N ILE A 20 16.21 1.94 23.65
CA ILE A 20 15.94 2.25 25.07
C ILE A 20 17.18 1.94 25.92
N LEU A 21 17.80 0.77 25.72
CA LEU A 21 19.00 0.36 26.44
C LEU A 21 20.19 1.30 26.14
N ALA A 22 20.38 1.66 24.88
CA ALA A 22 21.44 2.59 24.48
C ALA A 22 21.22 4.00 25.08
N GLY A 23 19.98 4.48 25.10
CA GLY A 23 19.61 5.75 25.73
C GLY A 23 19.84 5.75 27.24
N ALA A 24 19.46 4.68 27.94
CA ALA A 24 19.69 4.52 29.37
C ALA A 24 21.18 4.45 29.69
N LEU A 25 21.97 3.69 28.93
CA LEU A 25 23.43 3.63 29.07
C LEU A 25 24.09 5.00 28.86
N LEU A 26 23.66 5.73 27.83
CA LEU A 26 24.17 7.08 27.56
C LEU A 26 23.87 8.04 28.71
N LEU A 27 22.68 8.05 29.25
CA LEU A 27 22.29 8.88 30.39
C LEU A 27 23.12 8.55 31.62
N ILE A 28 23.35 7.28 31.91
CA ILE A 28 24.18 6.87 33.05
C ILE A 28 25.63 7.31 32.89
N LEU A 29 26.21 7.15 31.70
CA LEU A 29 27.54 7.63 31.40
C LEU A 29 27.64 9.15 31.61
N LEU A 30 26.66 9.94 31.16
CA LEU A 30 26.62 11.38 31.35
C LEU A 30 26.49 11.75 32.83
N PHE A 31 25.59 11.11 33.58
CA PHE A 31 25.45 11.38 35.01
C PHE A 31 26.68 10.95 35.82
N SER A 32 27.29 9.81 35.46
CA SER A 32 28.52 9.36 36.10
C SER A 32 29.70 10.34 35.84
N ALA A 33 29.84 10.80 34.59
CA ALA A 33 30.86 11.78 34.22
C ALA A 33 30.63 13.11 34.91
N ALA A 34 29.38 13.59 34.99
CA ALA A 34 29.04 14.83 35.69
C ALA A 34 29.26 14.70 37.20
N GLY A 35 28.85 13.57 37.78
CA GLY A 35 29.07 13.29 39.22
C GLY A 35 30.57 13.23 39.58
N MET A 36 31.36 12.58 38.73
CA MET A 36 32.82 12.54 38.90
C MET A 36 33.46 13.91 38.77
N ALA A 37 33.10 14.70 37.76
CA ALA A 37 33.60 16.05 37.57
C ALA A 37 33.27 16.93 38.77
N LEU A 38 32.04 16.82 39.29
CA LEU A 38 31.61 17.58 40.46
C LEU A 38 32.33 17.14 41.73
N HIS A 39 32.50 15.84 41.94
CA HIS A 39 33.28 15.32 43.07
C HIS A 39 34.74 15.78 43.02
N THR A 40 35.40 15.64 41.88
CA THR A 40 36.77 16.10 41.69
C THR A 40 36.90 17.62 41.93
N TYR A 41 35.94 18.41 41.47
CA TYR A 41 35.91 19.85 41.68
C TYR A 41 35.82 20.18 43.17
N PHE A 42 34.95 19.54 43.94
CA PHE A 42 34.82 19.78 45.38
C PHE A 42 36.06 19.35 46.16
N GLU A 43 36.66 18.20 45.80
CA GLU A 43 37.88 17.75 46.44
C GLU A 43 39.05 18.71 46.20
N LEU A 44 39.23 19.18 44.97
CA LEU A 44 40.26 20.19 44.67
C LEU A 44 40.02 21.50 45.41
N LEU A 45 38.77 21.92 45.56
CA LEU A 45 38.40 23.09 46.34
C LEU A 45 38.78 22.89 47.82
N ASN A 46 38.45 21.74 48.39
CA ASN A 46 38.82 21.41 49.78
C ASN A 46 40.35 21.43 49.99
N TYR A 47 41.08 20.82 49.06
CA TYR A 47 42.55 20.85 49.12
C TYR A 47 43.09 22.27 49.07
N HIS A 48 42.56 23.14 48.23
CA HIS A 48 42.96 24.53 48.14
C HIS A 48 42.66 25.30 49.45
N ASP A 49 41.43 25.17 49.98
CA ASP A 49 41.02 25.82 51.20
C ASP A 49 41.86 25.39 52.41
N GLU A 50 42.10 24.10 52.56
CA GLU A 50 42.97 23.54 53.60
C GLU A 50 44.40 24.03 53.43
N SER A 51 44.94 24.08 52.23
CA SER A 51 46.27 24.58 51.92
C SER A 51 46.41 26.06 52.33
N ARG A 52 45.42 26.88 51.99
CA ARG A 52 45.37 28.31 52.35
C ARG A 52 45.31 28.52 53.84
N HIS A 53 44.50 27.76 54.56
CA HIS A 53 44.42 27.81 56.01
C HIS A 53 45.76 27.41 56.69
N LEU A 54 46.41 26.37 56.17
CA LEU A 54 47.66 25.88 56.66
C LEU A 54 48.79 26.90 56.42
N MET A 55 48.84 27.52 55.25
CA MET A 55 49.80 28.59 54.93
C MET A 55 49.64 29.80 55.88
N ASP A 56 48.40 30.23 56.15
CA ASP A 56 48.09 31.30 57.07
C ASP A 56 48.54 30.97 58.49
N TYR A 57 48.22 29.77 58.96
CA TYR A 57 48.66 29.32 60.28
C TYR A 57 50.17 29.27 60.37
N THR A 58 50.88 28.74 59.38
CA THR A 58 52.33 28.64 59.36
C THR A 58 52.99 30.03 59.37
N LEU A 59 52.51 30.95 58.52
CA LEU A 59 53.00 32.34 58.53
C LEU A 59 52.75 33.02 59.87
N SER A 60 51.73 32.68 60.62
CA SER A 60 51.49 33.24 61.97
C SER A 60 52.41 32.72 63.02
N LEU A 61 53.08 31.60 62.84
CA LEU A 61 54.07 31.02 63.74
C LEU A 61 55.47 31.49 63.47
N LEU A 62 55.75 31.99 62.26
CA LEU A 62 57.09 32.51 61.89
C LEU A 62 57.33 33.93 62.38
N ASP A 63 58.55 34.19 62.83
CA ASP A 63 58.97 35.56 63.24
C ASP A 63 59.06 36.43 61.97
N LYS A 64 58.24 37.48 61.91
CA LYS A 64 58.20 38.41 60.79
C LYS A 64 59.51 39.16 60.59
N ALA A 65 60.14 39.53 61.67
CA ALA A 65 61.42 40.25 61.59
C ALA A 65 62.53 39.35 61.01
N TYR A 66 62.50 38.07 61.40
CA TYR A 66 63.41 37.09 60.81
C TYR A 66 63.12 36.85 59.32
N LEU A 67 61.85 36.73 58.94
CA LEU A 67 61.46 36.55 57.52
C LEU A 67 61.93 37.73 56.66
N GLU A 68 61.73 38.97 57.11
CA GLU A 68 62.19 40.16 56.40
C GLU A 68 63.73 40.16 56.26
N LYS A 69 64.45 39.78 57.30
CA LYS A 69 65.91 39.68 57.28
C LYS A 69 66.40 38.63 56.30
N ILE A 70 65.92 37.38 56.38
CA ILE A 70 66.45 36.29 55.57
C ILE A 70 66.09 36.45 54.08
N PHE A 71 64.90 36.96 53.75
CA PHE A 71 64.53 37.28 52.36
C PHE A 71 65.43 38.40 51.78
N SER A 72 65.68 39.46 52.57
CA SER A 72 66.56 40.57 52.17
C SER A 72 67.98 40.11 51.94
N GLU A 73 68.55 39.34 52.89
CA GLU A 73 69.91 38.83 52.82
C GLU A 73 70.06 37.79 51.66
N THR A 74 69.11 36.88 51.50
CA THR A 74 69.14 35.95 50.38
C THR A 74 69.11 36.69 49.05
N LYS A 75 68.27 37.72 48.93
CA LYS A 75 68.19 38.54 47.72
C LYS A 75 69.46 39.28 47.46
N ALA A 76 70.08 39.92 48.50
CA ALA A 76 71.27 40.66 48.35
C ALA A 76 72.46 39.79 47.90
N ILE A 77 72.62 38.61 48.47
CA ILE A 77 73.62 37.63 48.01
C ILE A 77 73.34 37.22 46.57
N TYR A 78 72.15 36.82 46.28
CA TYR A 78 71.75 36.37 44.94
C TYR A 78 72.01 37.44 43.86
N ASP A 79 71.58 38.67 44.10
CA ASP A 79 71.74 39.75 43.16
C ASP A 79 73.28 40.12 42.97
N SER A 80 74.13 39.84 43.95
CA SER A 80 75.56 40.06 43.85
C SER A 80 76.36 38.98 43.12
N LEU A 81 75.76 37.84 42.84
CA LEU A 81 76.46 36.74 42.19
C LEU A 81 76.66 37.01 40.68
N PRO A 82 77.78 36.52 40.12
CA PRO A 82 78.00 36.50 38.68
C PRO A 82 76.95 35.69 37.98
N GLU A 83 76.53 36.07 36.76
CA GLU A 83 75.50 35.37 36.01
C GLU A 83 75.87 33.91 35.74
N GLU A 84 77.13 33.61 35.46
CA GLU A 84 77.65 32.26 35.24
C GLU A 84 77.43 31.35 36.46
N LEU A 85 77.53 31.92 37.68
CA LEU A 85 77.34 31.18 38.92
C LEU A 85 75.83 31.01 39.23
N LYS A 86 75.04 32.01 38.90
CA LYS A 86 73.55 31.87 39.02
C LYS A 86 73.00 30.75 38.21
N ASP A 87 73.61 30.36 37.06
CA ASP A 87 73.22 29.28 36.24
C ASP A 87 73.57 27.87 36.79
N GLN A 88 74.30 27.86 37.91
CA GLN A 88 74.77 26.65 38.60
C GLN A 88 74.31 26.59 40.08
N PRO A 89 72.96 26.61 40.35
CA PRO A 89 72.46 26.80 41.72
C PRO A 89 72.74 25.61 42.66
N PHE A 90 73.26 24.51 42.12
CA PHE A 90 73.60 23.31 42.87
C PHE A 90 75.09 23.04 42.99
N SER A 91 75.98 23.97 42.53
CA SER A 91 77.42 23.85 42.68
C SER A 91 77.88 24.17 44.10
N GLU A 92 78.94 23.53 44.54
CA GLU A 92 79.54 23.80 45.90
C GLU A 92 79.86 25.27 46.07
N GLU A 93 80.43 25.91 45.06
CA GLU A 93 80.77 27.33 45.10
C GLU A 93 79.55 28.25 45.28
N TYR A 94 78.44 27.88 44.65
CA TYR A 94 77.21 28.60 44.82
C TYR A 94 76.63 28.44 46.22
N ILE A 95 76.60 27.20 46.71
CA ILE A 95 76.07 26.82 48.02
C ILE A 95 76.85 27.51 49.16
N GLU A 96 78.16 27.54 49.05
CA GLU A 96 79.02 28.23 50.06
C GLU A 96 78.67 29.72 50.25
N LYS A 97 78.20 30.43 49.23
CA LYS A 97 77.79 31.83 49.34
C LYS A 97 76.59 32.03 50.27
N PHE A 98 75.70 31.06 50.35
CA PHE A 98 74.49 31.12 51.17
C PHE A 98 74.65 30.43 52.53
N GLN A 99 75.73 29.70 52.76
CA GLN A 99 75.98 28.98 53.99
C GLN A 99 75.86 29.90 55.25
N PRO A 100 76.26 31.18 55.24
CA PRO A 100 76.08 32.05 56.37
C PRO A 100 74.67 32.35 56.79
N LEU A 101 73.66 32.08 55.89
CA LEU A 101 72.25 32.26 56.18
C LEU A 101 71.61 31.04 56.88
N THR A 102 72.34 29.96 56.99
CA THR A 102 71.84 28.72 57.67
C THR A 102 72.22 28.76 59.15
N ASP A 103 71.80 29.81 59.88
CA ASP A 103 71.96 30.02 61.31
C ASP A 103 70.87 29.28 62.14
N ASP A 104 70.94 29.36 63.47
CA ASP A 104 69.96 28.75 64.37
C ASP A 104 68.49 29.21 64.09
N ALA A 105 68.36 30.48 63.67
CA ALA A 105 67.04 31.02 63.33
C ALA A 105 66.49 30.43 62.02
N PHE A 106 67.37 30.12 61.03
CA PHE A 106 67.01 29.40 59.84
C PHE A 106 66.47 28.01 60.19
N TYR A 107 67.19 27.27 61.02
CA TYR A 107 66.76 25.94 61.42
C TYR A 107 65.47 25.99 62.25
N THR A 108 65.27 27.03 63.06
CA THR A 108 64.00 27.24 63.78
C THR A 108 62.81 27.46 62.81
N ALA A 109 63.00 28.33 61.82
CA ALA A 109 61.96 28.55 60.78
C ALA A 109 61.68 27.31 59.99
N ARG A 110 62.71 26.57 59.60
CA ARG A 110 62.59 25.28 58.91
C ARG A 110 61.82 24.25 59.75
N GLU A 111 62.14 24.15 61.06
CA GLU A 111 61.44 23.22 61.96
C GLU A 111 59.93 23.53 62.05
N ILE A 112 59.55 24.81 62.01
CA ILE A 112 58.15 25.24 61.96
C ILE A 112 57.49 24.72 60.70
N LEU A 113 58.11 24.89 59.51
CA LEU A 113 57.61 24.38 58.26
C LEU A 113 57.47 22.86 58.31
N VAL A 114 58.47 22.14 58.79
CA VAL A 114 58.47 20.69 58.97
C VAL A 114 57.34 20.25 59.90
N LYS A 115 57.17 20.86 61.07
CA LYS A 115 56.10 20.54 62.02
C LYS A 115 54.68 20.82 61.47
N CYS A 116 54.52 21.86 60.67
CA CYS A 116 53.27 22.16 60.00
C CYS A 116 52.99 21.15 58.90
N ARG A 117 54.00 20.71 58.17
CA ARG A 117 53.90 19.64 57.17
C ARG A 117 53.50 18.31 57.81
N GLU A 118 54.11 17.90 58.93
CA GLU A 118 53.83 16.61 59.59
C GLU A 118 52.41 16.50 60.13
N LYS A 119 51.75 17.61 60.44
CA LYS A 119 50.37 17.64 60.87
C LYS A 119 49.36 17.35 59.72
N THR A 120 49.81 17.43 58.48
CA THR A 120 49.05 17.33 57.29
C THR A 120 49.74 16.35 56.35
N GLU A 121 49.46 15.06 56.45
CA GLU A 121 50.10 13.96 55.72
C GLU A 121 50.49 14.30 54.26
N ASN A 122 51.77 14.02 53.90
CA ASN A 122 52.29 14.12 52.54
C ASN A 122 52.35 15.52 51.91
N ARG A 123 52.55 16.55 52.67
CA ARG A 123 52.72 17.94 52.17
C ARG A 123 54.13 18.47 52.40
N ASN A 124 54.70 19.02 51.34
CA ASN A 124 55.93 19.83 51.50
C ASN A 124 55.55 21.33 51.58
N MET A 125 56.33 22.12 52.32
CA MET A 125 56.06 23.52 52.48
C MET A 125 57.36 24.29 52.45
N PHE A 126 57.41 25.37 51.68
CA PHE A 126 58.63 26.20 51.54
C PHE A 126 58.28 27.66 51.34
N LEU A 127 59.28 28.50 51.66
CA LEU A 127 59.24 29.93 51.43
C LEU A 127 60.12 30.24 50.23
N MET A 128 59.58 31.01 49.26
CA MET A 128 60.23 31.31 48.00
C MET A 128 60.08 32.77 47.62
N MET A 129 61.03 33.30 46.87
CA MET A 129 60.89 34.58 46.16
C MET A 129 61.00 34.39 44.67
N THR A 130 60.46 35.33 43.90
CA THR A 130 60.47 35.26 42.44
C THR A 130 61.71 35.85 41.83
N ASP A 131 62.27 35.22 40.81
CA ASP A 131 63.22 35.78 39.87
C ASP A 131 62.55 36.01 38.51
N PRO A 132 62.10 37.23 38.20
CA PRO A 132 61.47 37.56 36.94
C PRO A 132 62.36 37.44 35.70
N GLU A 133 63.69 37.65 35.89
CA GLU A 133 64.67 37.64 34.79
C GLU A 133 64.91 36.24 34.26
N ARG A 134 64.90 35.22 35.15
CA ARG A 134 65.09 33.81 34.83
C ARG A 134 63.78 33.03 34.77
N SER A 135 62.60 33.67 34.93
CA SER A 135 61.34 33.02 35.07
C SER A 135 61.41 31.84 36.05
N GLY A 136 61.83 32.13 37.28
CA GLY A 136 62.01 31.11 38.30
C GLY A 136 61.64 31.57 39.70
N MET A 137 61.66 30.62 40.60
CA MET A 137 61.50 30.89 42.05
C MET A 137 62.74 30.43 42.83
N ILE A 138 63.15 31.26 43.78
CA ILE A 138 64.33 31.04 44.60
C ILE A 138 63.89 30.61 45.99
N TYR A 139 64.42 29.48 46.46
CA TYR A 139 64.16 28.98 47.80
C TYR A 139 64.82 29.89 48.85
N VAL A 140 64.07 30.18 49.91
CA VAL A 140 64.54 30.92 51.05
C VAL A 140 64.57 30.02 52.28
N VAL A 141 63.50 29.26 52.55
CA VAL A 141 63.48 28.24 53.60
C VAL A 141 62.66 27.06 53.02
N ASP A 142 63.30 25.92 53.06
CA ASP A 142 62.64 24.67 52.60
C ASP A 142 62.33 23.77 53.80
N GLY A 143 61.05 23.35 53.93
CA GLY A 143 60.57 22.47 54.97
C GLY A 143 60.62 20.96 54.58
N ASP A 144 61.38 20.60 53.55
CA ASP A 144 61.52 19.18 53.20
C ASP A 144 62.51 18.44 54.15
N VAL A 145 62.58 17.11 54.04
CA VAL A 145 63.53 16.31 54.85
C VAL A 145 64.96 16.68 54.54
N ALA A 146 65.85 16.56 55.55
CA ALA A 146 67.20 17.13 55.53
C ALA A 146 68.06 16.73 54.30
N GLU A 147 67.84 15.58 53.71
CA GLU A 147 68.62 15.09 52.55
C GLU A 147 68.17 15.71 51.21
N TRP A 148 66.97 16.24 51.12
CA TRP A 148 66.36 16.75 49.88
C TRP A 148 66.07 18.26 49.95
N ALA A 149 66.21 18.86 51.09
CA ALA A 149 65.85 20.24 51.28
C ALA A 149 66.83 21.22 50.60
N TYR A 150 66.29 22.14 49.84
CA TYR A 150 67.00 23.20 49.21
C TYR A 150 67.55 24.21 50.29
N ILE A 151 68.74 24.71 50.06
CA ILE A 151 69.26 25.75 50.86
C ILE A 151 68.85 27.13 50.30
N PRO A 152 68.94 28.24 51.12
CA PRO A 152 68.68 29.59 50.66
C PRO A 152 69.42 29.90 49.37
N GLY A 153 68.77 30.57 48.42
CA GLY A 153 69.34 30.98 47.16
C GLY A 153 69.25 30.00 46.01
N GLN A 154 69.07 28.69 46.28
CA GLN A 154 68.83 27.73 45.19
C GLN A 154 67.55 28.08 44.50
N TRP A 155 67.49 27.88 43.18
CA TRP A 155 66.32 28.26 42.40
C TRP A 155 65.92 27.20 41.41
N ILE A 156 64.62 27.20 41.05
CA ILE A 156 64.06 26.35 40.07
C ILE A 156 63.28 27.15 38.99
N PRO A 157 63.30 26.70 37.72
CA PRO A 157 62.51 27.34 36.71
C PRO A 157 61.02 27.15 37.01
N THR A 158 60.24 28.26 36.96
CA THR A 158 58.80 28.22 37.29
C THR A 158 58.05 29.24 36.43
N ASP A 159 56.95 28.86 35.85
CA ASP A 159 56.06 29.76 35.10
C ASP A 159 55.41 30.77 36.09
N LEU A 160 55.97 31.97 36.20
CA LEU A 160 55.45 33.01 37.08
C LEU A 160 54.04 33.51 36.69
N ASN A 161 53.62 33.35 35.43
CA ASN A 161 52.25 33.67 35.04
C ASN A 161 51.25 32.61 35.57
N GLU A 162 51.64 31.35 35.59
CA GLU A 162 50.85 30.28 36.20
C GLU A 162 50.78 30.51 37.73
N VAL A 163 51.84 30.78 38.39
CA VAL A 163 51.88 31.14 39.85
C VAL A 163 50.87 32.23 40.17
N ARG A 164 50.85 33.31 39.39
CA ARG A 164 49.90 34.42 39.58
C ARG A 164 48.47 34.00 39.39
N LYS A 165 48.18 33.19 38.36
CA LYS A 165 46.82 32.63 38.08
C LYS A 165 46.35 31.76 39.23
N ILE A 166 47.22 30.99 39.84
CA ILE A 166 46.87 30.11 40.97
C ILE A 166 46.63 30.96 42.21
N GLU A 167 47.53 31.95 42.49
CA GLU A 167 47.39 32.89 43.62
C GLU A 167 46.02 33.61 43.59
N GLU A 168 45.58 34.07 42.41
CA GLU A 168 44.36 34.83 42.22
C GLU A 168 43.10 33.89 42.14
N SER A 169 43.30 32.61 42.05
CA SER A 169 42.20 31.63 41.94
C SER A 169 41.73 31.13 43.31
N SER A 170 40.46 30.83 43.42
CA SER A 170 39.87 30.22 44.64
C SER A 170 39.81 28.67 44.59
N TRP A 171 40.29 28.05 43.50
CA TRP A 171 40.15 26.60 43.33
C TRP A 171 41.23 25.94 42.48
N ARG A 172 42.29 26.63 42.12
CA ARG A 172 43.30 26.15 41.18
C ARG A 172 44.59 25.78 41.89
N LEU A 173 45.03 24.53 41.60
CA LEU A 173 46.36 24.05 41.97
C LEU A 173 47.17 23.84 40.70
N ARG A 174 48.49 24.02 40.75
CA ARG A 174 49.37 23.54 39.69
C ARG A 174 49.54 22.04 39.86
N ILE A 175 49.07 21.28 38.91
CA ILE A 175 49.17 19.81 38.94
C ILE A 175 50.39 19.41 38.11
N THR A 176 51.38 18.80 38.75
CA THR A 176 52.58 18.26 38.12
C THR A 176 52.77 16.78 38.53
N HIS A 177 53.44 16.03 37.68
CA HIS A 177 53.87 14.68 38.03
C HIS A 177 55.39 14.67 38.13
N GLU A 178 55.90 14.21 39.25
CA GLU A 178 57.34 14.07 39.52
C GLU A 178 57.66 12.60 39.78
N ASP A 179 58.74 12.11 39.20
CA ASP A 179 59.10 10.70 39.24
C ASP A 179 59.23 10.15 40.66
N ASP A 180 59.73 10.97 41.59
CA ASP A 180 59.96 10.59 42.97
C ASP A 180 58.79 10.83 43.93
N TYR A 181 57.90 11.75 43.58
CA TYR A 181 56.79 12.21 44.43
C TYR A 181 55.38 11.92 43.91
N GLY A 182 55.25 11.39 42.67
CA GLY A 182 53.97 11.13 42.05
C GLY A 182 53.24 12.39 41.58
N TRP A 183 51.91 12.42 41.65
CA TRP A 183 51.10 13.58 41.28
C TRP A 183 51.03 14.59 42.42
N ILE A 184 51.51 15.81 42.16
CA ILE A 184 51.60 16.90 43.14
C ILE A 184 50.68 18.05 42.70
N GLY A 185 49.91 18.57 43.65
CA GLY A 185 49.16 19.81 43.52
C GLY A 185 49.83 20.91 44.31
N THR A 186 50.42 21.93 43.64
CA THR A 186 51.10 23.04 44.24
C THR A 186 50.20 24.26 44.37
N ASP A 187 50.07 24.81 45.54
CA ASP A 187 49.39 26.08 45.83
C ASP A 187 50.40 27.16 46.26
N TYR A 188 50.11 28.38 45.84
CA TYR A 188 50.98 29.55 46.10
C TYR A 188 50.19 30.64 46.78
N LYS A 189 50.75 31.18 47.88
CA LYS A 189 50.18 32.34 48.56
C LYS A 189 51.23 33.39 48.81
N ARG A 190 50.99 34.61 48.32
CA ARG A 190 51.88 35.75 48.58
C ARG A 190 51.74 36.22 50.02
N PHE A 191 52.85 36.60 50.63
CA PHE A 191 52.89 37.30 51.92
C PHE A 191 53.72 38.55 51.84
N ALA A 192 53.51 39.49 52.79
CA ALA A 192 54.08 40.80 52.77
C ALA A 192 54.94 41.07 54.03
N ASP A 193 55.85 42.02 53.91
CA ASP A 193 56.62 42.56 55.00
C ASP A 193 55.75 43.37 56.01
N SER A 194 56.30 43.86 57.07
CA SER A 194 55.67 44.71 58.10
C SER A 194 55.12 46.03 57.54
N LYS A 195 55.59 46.47 56.37
CA LYS A 195 55.14 47.68 55.66
C LYS A 195 54.12 47.45 54.60
N GLY A 196 53.76 46.20 54.38
CA GLY A 196 52.78 45.80 53.32
C GLY A 196 53.38 45.60 51.93
N ASN A 197 54.68 45.59 51.75
CA ASN A 197 55.35 45.31 50.49
C ASN A 197 55.41 43.77 50.28
N PRO A 198 55.24 43.26 49.08
CA PRO A 198 55.33 41.83 48.80
C PRO A 198 56.77 41.35 49.13
N LEU A 199 56.84 40.35 50.01
CA LEU A 199 58.12 39.78 50.44
C LEU A 199 58.47 38.52 49.67
N GLY A 200 57.50 37.62 49.51
CA GLY A 200 57.65 36.36 48.80
C GLY A 200 56.36 35.53 48.78
N TYR A 201 56.54 34.27 48.55
CA TYR A 201 55.48 33.27 48.52
C TYR A 201 55.73 32.16 49.56
N ILE A 202 54.68 31.79 50.27
CA ILE A 202 54.62 30.49 50.91
C ILE A 202 53.98 29.51 49.91
N VAL A 203 54.58 28.36 49.72
CA VAL A 203 54.22 27.38 48.75
C VAL A 203 53.99 26.08 49.50
N ILE A 204 52.95 25.36 49.08
CA ILE A 204 52.60 24.04 49.62
C ILE A 204 52.40 23.06 48.51
N ASP A 205 53.05 21.89 48.60
CA ASP A 205 52.88 20.78 47.73
C ASP A 205 52.00 19.69 48.39
N VAL A 206 50.92 19.31 47.74
CA VAL A 206 49.98 18.35 48.20
C VAL A 206 50.05 17.10 47.29
N ASN A 207 50.21 15.95 47.88
CA ASN A 207 50.11 14.69 47.10
C ASN A 207 48.67 14.43 46.73
N ILE A 208 48.39 14.41 45.44
CA ILE A 208 47.05 14.17 44.89
C ILE A 208 46.81 12.76 44.38
N ASP A 209 47.77 11.83 44.58
CA ASP A 209 47.55 10.39 44.21
C ASP A 209 46.37 9.80 44.98
N ASP A 210 46.16 10.24 46.23
CA ASP A 210 44.99 9.80 47.01
C ASP A 210 43.67 10.27 46.40
N LEU A 211 43.67 11.45 45.82
CA LEU A 211 42.53 11.94 45.08
C LEU A 211 42.18 11.01 43.91
N PHE A 212 43.18 10.62 43.14
CA PHE A 212 42.97 9.66 42.03
C PHE A 212 42.50 8.30 42.55
N ARG A 213 43.01 7.80 43.65
CA ARG A 213 42.56 6.58 44.29
C ARG A 213 41.11 6.67 44.82
N GLN A 214 40.73 7.81 45.35
CA GLN A 214 39.34 8.06 45.79
C GLN A 214 38.38 8.12 44.60
N ILE A 215 38.74 8.84 43.54
CA ILE A 215 37.98 8.89 42.28
C ILE A 215 37.78 7.48 41.72
N PHE A 216 38.84 6.67 41.66
CA PHE A 216 38.75 5.29 41.18
C PHE A 216 37.81 4.43 42.06
N ARG A 217 37.94 4.51 43.39
CA ARG A 217 37.02 3.79 44.31
C ARG A 217 35.56 4.22 44.14
N PHE A 218 35.34 5.52 43.95
CA PHE A 218 33.99 6.05 43.69
C PHE A 218 33.42 5.51 42.39
N LEU A 219 34.18 5.47 41.32
CA LEU A 219 33.76 4.90 40.02
C LEU A 219 33.44 3.42 40.17
N VAL A 220 34.29 2.65 40.83
CA VAL A 220 34.07 1.20 41.04
C VAL A 220 32.78 0.95 41.85
N ALA A 221 32.48 1.80 42.83
CA ALA A 221 31.22 1.68 43.60
C ALA A 221 29.98 2.12 42.80
N LEU A 222 30.13 3.08 41.90
CA LEU A 222 29.02 3.62 41.11
C LEU A 222 28.57 2.68 39.99
N ILE A 223 29.49 1.93 39.36
CA ILE A 223 29.22 1.04 38.26
C ILE A 223 28.11 0.01 38.57
N PRO A 224 28.17 -0.77 39.67
CA PRO A 224 27.13 -1.75 39.96
C PRO A 224 25.75 -1.13 40.20
N ILE A 225 25.72 0.04 40.84
CA ILE A 225 24.47 0.79 41.07
C ILE A 225 23.88 1.24 39.72
N ALA A 226 24.71 1.78 38.86
CA ALA A 226 24.35 2.22 37.53
C ALA A 226 23.81 1.03 36.69
N VAL A 227 24.50 -0.11 36.68
CA VAL A 227 24.06 -1.31 35.99
C VAL A 227 22.72 -1.82 36.52
N LEU A 228 22.53 -1.85 37.85
CA LEU A 228 21.28 -2.24 38.45
C LEU A 228 20.12 -1.32 38.03
N ALA A 229 20.35 0.00 38.06
CA ALA A 229 19.36 0.99 37.60
C ALA A 229 18.96 0.77 36.13
N VAL A 230 19.95 0.54 35.24
CA VAL A 230 19.69 0.22 33.81
C VAL A 230 18.81 -1.01 33.69
N VAL A 231 19.14 -2.08 34.41
CA VAL A 231 18.38 -3.34 34.34
C VAL A 231 16.94 -3.13 34.81
N LEU A 232 16.74 -2.41 35.90
CA LEU A 232 15.39 -2.11 36.42
C LEU A 232 14.56 -1.26 35.46
N ILE A 233 15.16 -0.20 34.90
CA ILE A 233 14.49 0.66 33.90
C ILE A 233 14.15 -0.15 32.66
N ALA A 234 15.07 -0.99 32.17
CA ALA A 234 14.86 -1.84 30.99
C ALA A 234 13.75 -2.86 31.24
N LEU A 235 13.67 -3.47 32.40
CA LEU A 235 12.63 -4.43 32.76
C LEU A 235 11.25 -3.74 32.84
N GLU A 236 11.16 -2.58 33.44
CA GLU A 236 9.89 -1.84 33.53
C GLU A 236 9.43 -1.30 32.19
N ALA A 237 10.34 -0.76 31.37
CA ALA A 237 10.05 -0.36 30.00
C ALA A 237 9.59 -1.56 29.15
N TYR A 238 10.22 -2.74 29.34
CA TYR A 238 9.77 -3.98 28.70
C TYR A 238 8.34 -4.35 29.10
N ARG A 239 8.06 -4.30 30.40
CA ARG A 239 6.74 -4.65 30.94
C ARG A 239 5.66 -3.72 30.39
N LEU A 240 5.89 -2.41 30.45
CA LEU A 240 4.96 -1.40 29.94
C LEU A 240 4.72 -1.56 28.44
N LEU A 241 5.78 -1.71 27.64
CA LEU A 241 5.66 -1.86 26.21
C LEU A 241 4.93 -3.16 25.82
N LYS A 242 5.21 -4.25 26.54
CA LYS A 242 4.55 -5.53 26.30
C LYS A 242 3.07 -5.43 26.57
N THR A 243 2.67 -4.95 27.76
CA THR A 243 1.26 -4.96 28.19
C THR A 243 0.40 -3.93 27.46
N HIS A 244 0.93 -2.73 27.18
CA HIS A 244 0.13 -1.66 26.59
C HIS A 244 0.18 -1.60 25.06
N ILE A 245 1.19 -2.18 24.43
CA ILE A 245 1.33 -2.07 22.96
C ILE A 245 1.39 -3.45 22.30
N LEU A 246 2.34 -4.30 22.69
CA LEU A 246 2.64 -5.53 21.94
C LEU A 246 1.51 -6.58 22.05
N ASP A 247 0.92 -6.73 23.21
CA ASP A 247 -0.13 -7.73 23.42
C ASP A 247 -1.38 -7.34 22.62
N HIS A 248 -1.74 -6.05 22.57
CA HIS A 248 -2.86 -5.54 21.76
C HIS A 248 -2.59 -5.65 20.25
N LEU A 249 -1.42 -5.23 19.78
CA LEU A 249 -1.04 -5.37 18.37
C LEU A 249 -0.98 -6.84 17.93
N THR A 250 -0.50 -7.74 18.79
CA THR A 250 -0.44 -9.16 18.48
C THR A 250 -1.84 -9.78 18.41
N ALA A 251 -2.74 -9.38 19.31
CA ALA A 251 -4.14 -9.79 19.29
C ALA A 251 -4.81 -9.32 17.99
N MET A 252 -4.69 -8.04 17.63
CA MET A 252 -5.24 -7.49 16.39
C MET A 252 -4.67 -8.19 15.15
N ALA A 253 -3.35 -8.41 15.09
CA ALA A 253 -2.70 -9.07 13.97
C ALA A 253 -3.13 -10.55 13.83
N SER A 254 -3.29 -11.27 14.95
CA SER A 254 -3.78 -12.66 14.95
C SER A 254 -5.24 -12.75 14.50
N THR A 255 -6.07 -11.81 14.95
CA THR A 255 -7.48 -11.70 14.57
C THR A 255 -7.62 -11.35 13.07
N ALA A 256 -6.83 -10.39 12.57
CA ALA A 256 -6.79 -10.06 11.15
C ALA A 256 -6.37 -11.26 10.28
N LYS A 257 -5.38 -12.04 10.74
CA LYS A 257 -4.95 -13.27 10.06
C LYS A 257 -6.05 -14.34 10.08
N ALA A 258 -6.76 -14.51 11.18
CA ALA A 258 -7.89 -15.43 11.28
C ALA A 258 -9.04 -14.99 10.36
N TYR A 259 -9.36 -13.70 10.32
CA TYR A 259 -10.35 -13.12 9.43
C TYR A 259 -10.01 -13.34 7.94
N THR A 260 -8.74 -13.18 7.54
CA THR A 260 -8.31 -13.40 6.15
C THR A 260 -8.20 -14.87 5.74
N ALA A 261 -7.92 -15.76 6.70
CA ALA A 261 -7.79 -17.20 6.44
C ALA A 261 -9.16 -17.91 6.29
N ARG A 262 -10.25 -17.24 6.64
CA ARG A 262 -11.60 -17.78 6.55
C ARG A 262 -12.07 -17.87 5.09
N ASP A 263 -12.74 -18.96 4.75
CA ASP A 263 -13.48 -19.05 3.49
C ASP A 263 -14.76 -18.21 3.60
N LYS A 264 -14.71 -17.00 3.03
CA LYS A 264 -15.79 -16.01 3.09
C LYS A 264 -17.05 -16.45 2.33
N LEU A 265 -16.95 -17.49 1.50
CA LEU A 265 -18.05 -18.01 0.68
C LEU A 265 -18.78 -19.20 1.33
N ALA A 266 -18.11 -19.95 2.20
CA ALA A 266 -18.64 -21.19 2.77
C ALA A 266 -19.50 -21.00 4.02
N ASP A 267 -19.49 -19.83 4.67
CA ASP A 267 -20.13 -19.64 5.98
C ASP A 267 -21.53 -19.04 5.84
N LEU A 268 -22.53 -19.89 5.92
CA LEU A 268 -23.96 -19.57 5.77
C LEU A 268 -24.67 -19.11 7.08
N GLY A 269 -23.92 -18.96 8.20
CA GLY A 269 -24.45 -18.59 9.51
C GLY A 269 -24.18 -17.14 9.93
N GLU A 270 -24.73 -16.72 11.07
CA GLU A 270 -24.39 -15.46 11.74
C GLU A 270 -22.88 -15.42 11.96
N THR A 271 -22.21 -14.52 11.25
CA THR A 271 -20.76 -14.40 11.34
C THR A 271 -20.39 -13.72 12.63
N PRO A 272 -19.71 -14.39 13.58
CA PRO A 272 -19.20 -13.69 14.75
C PRO A 272 -18.26 -12.58 14.29
N SER A 273 -18.43 -11.38 14.81
CA SER A 273 -17.52 -10.30 14.55
C SER A 273 -16.17 -10.63 15.21
N TYR A 274 -15.11 -10.62 14.43
CA TYR A 274 -13.76 -10.97 14.89
C TYR A 274 -13.14 -9.85 15.70
N PHE A 275 -13.22 -8.62 15.21
CA PHE A 275 -12.59 -7.48 15.87
C PHE A 275 -13.40 -6.96 17.04
N SER A 276 -14.72 -7.02 17.02
CA SER A 276 -15.55 -6.62 18.18
C SER A 276 -15.41 -7.58 19.37
N SER A 277 -14.88 -8.79 19.17
CA SER A 277 -14.54 -9.70 20.27
C SER A 277 -13.31 -9.26 21.07
N LEU A 278 -12.50 -8.34 20.52
CA LEU A 278 -11.36 -7.73 21.22
C LEU A 278 -11.88 -6.51 22.00
N ASP A 279 -11.64 -6.47 23.32
CA ASP A 279 -11.95 -5.29 24.16
C ASP A 279 -10.67 -4.48 24.37
N ILE A 280 -10.36 -3.58 23.42
CA ILE A 280 -9.18 -2.72 23.47
C ILE A 280 -9.62 -1.31 23.89
N ARG A 281 -9.27 -0.90 25.14
CA ARG A 281 -9.62 0.40 25.73
C ARG A 281 -8.36 1.11 26.22
N THR A 282 -7.52 1.47 25.28
CA THR A 282 -6.23 2.12 25.59
C THR A 282 -6.33 3.64 25.60
N ARG A 283 -7.39 4.24 25.05
CA ARG A 283 -7.62 5.69 24.90
C ARG A 283 -6.50 6.39 24.12
N ASP A 284 -5.94 5.71 23.15
CA ASP A 284 -4.89 6.15 22.27
C ASP A 284 -5.11 5.65 20.83
N GLU A 285 -4.12 5.80 19.96
CA GLU A 285 -4.17 5.42 18.55
C GLU A 285 -4.42 3.92 18.33
N LEU A 286 -4.19 3.08 19.33
CA LEU A 286 -4.50 1.64 19.27
C LEU A 286 -6.00 1.36 19.35
N GLU A 287 -6.71 2.10 20.18
CA GLU A 287 -8.17 2.04 20.28
C GLU A 287 -8.80 2.55 18.98
N ASP A 288 -8.30 3.68 18.43
CA ASP A 288 -8.76 4.22 17.14
C ASP A 288 -8.53 3.22 15.99
N LEU A 289 -7.38 2.55 15.99
CA LEU A 289 -7.08 1.51 15.01
C LEU A 289 -8.01 0.31 15.14
N TRP A 290 -8.25 -0.15 16.37
CA TRP A 290 -9.19 -1.24 16.65
C TRP A 290 -10.60 -0.88 16.19
N GLN A 291 -11.09 0.32 16.51
CA GLN A 291 -12.40 0.81 16.08
C GLN A 291 -12.51 0.83 14.55
N SER A 292 -11.50 1.39 13.88
CA SER A 292 -11.45 1.43 12.41
C SER A 292 -11.47 0.04 11.76
N MET A 293 -10.81 -0.95 12.38
CA MET A 293 -10.84 -2.34 11.90
C MET A 293 -12.21 -2.99 12.14
N THR A 294 -12.87 -2.67 13.23
CA THR A 294 -14.23 -3.14 13.54
C THR A 294 -15.25 -2.56 12.54
N ASP A 295 -15.16 -1.26 12.27
CA ASP A 295 -16.03 -0.58 11.31
C ASP A 295 -15.81 -1.12 9.88
N MET A 296 -14.55 -1.35 9.50
CA MET A 296 -14.20 -1.98 8.22
C MET A 296 -14.76 -3.40 8.10
N GLU A 297 -14.72 -4.20 9.19
CA GLU A 297 -15.31 -5.54 9.20
C GLU A 297 -16.83 -5.48 8.94
N ALA A 298 -17.53 -4.56 9.62
CA ALA A 298 -18.96 -4.35 9.45
C ALA A 298 -19.32 -3.92 8.01
N ASP A 299 -18.57 -3.00 7.43
CA ASP A 299 -18.77 -2.50 6.07
C ASP A 299 -18.54 -3.59 5.01
N VAL A 300 -17.50 -4.41 5.19
CA VAL A 300 -17.25 -5.57 4.32
C VAL A 300 -18.38 -6.60 4.43
N GLN A 301 -18.91 -6.86 5.63
CA GLN A 301 -20.05 -7.78 5.83
C GLN A 301 -21.31 -7.27 5.15
N ASP A 302 -21.65 -5.99 5.30
CA ASP A 302 -22.82 -5.38 4.65
C ASP A 302 -22.68 -5.44 3.12
N THR A 303 -21.51 -5.08 2.59
CA THR A 303 -21.22 -5.14 1.15
C THR A 303 -21.36 -6.57 0.60
N MET A 304 -20.83 -7.56 1.31
CA MET A 304 -20.96 -8.98 0.92
C MET A 304 -22.42 -9.45 0.93
N GLN A 305 -23.19 -9.03 1.94
CA GLN A 305 -24.61 -9.37 1.99
C GLN A 305 -25.40 -8.76 0.84
N ARG A 306 -25.13 -7.50 0.50
CA ARG A 306 -25.75 -6.84 -0.66
C ARG A 306 -25.40 -7.53 -1.96
N LEU A 307 -24.13 -7.88 -2.17
CA LEU A 307 -23.70 -8.61 -3.36
C LEU A 307 -24.39 -9.97 -3.48
N ARG A 308 -24.52 -10.72 -2.38
CA ARG A 308 -25.23 -12.00 -2.38
C ARG A 308 -26.70 -11.85 -2.79
N THR A 309 -27.40 -10.85 -2.22
CA THR A 309 -28.78 -10.57 -2.55
C THR A 309 -28.93 -10.21 -4.04
N MET A 310 -28.07 -9.33 -4.55
CA MET A 310 -28.08 -8.95 -5.97
C MET A 310 -27.78 -10.13 -6.89
N THR A 311 -26.84 -11.01 -6.53
CA THR A 311 -26.50 -12.19 -7.34
C THR A 311 -27.68 -13.17 -7.37
N ALA A 312 -28.29 -13.44 -6.22
CA ALA A 312 -29.47 -14.35 -6.15
C ALA A 312 -30.67 -13.80 -6.93
N GLU A 313 -30.89 -12.48 -6.88
CA GLU A 313 -31.96 -11.83 -7.67
C GLU A 313 -31.69 -11.92 -9.17
N ARG A 314 -30.45 -11.68 -9.58
CA ARG A 314 -30.02 -11.83 -10.97
C ARG A 314 -30.20 -13.26 -11.47
N GLU A 315 -29.73 -14.24 -10.72
CA GLU A 315 -29.91 -15.67 -11.10
C GLU A 315 -31.39 -16.06 -11.23
N ARG A 316 -32.23 -15.50 -10.34
CA ARG A 316 -33.68 -15.71 -10.42
C ARG A 316 -34.29 -15.12 -11.71
N ILE A 317 -33.92 -13.87 -12.04
CA ILE A 317 -34.41 -13.20 -13.27
C ILE A 317 -33.94 -13.97 -14.50
N GLU A 318 -32.66 -14.38 -14.56
CA GLU A 318 -32.12 -15.18 -15.66
C GLU A 318 -32.88 -16.53 -15.82
N ALA A 319 -33.22 -17.17 -14.70
CA ALA A 319 -34.00 -18.40 -14.73
C ALA A 319 -35.43 -18.16 -15.25
N GLU A 320 -36.12 -17.11 -14.82
CA GLU A 320 -37.45 -16.71 -15.29
C GLU A 320 -37.45 -16.40 -16.81
N LEU A 321 -36.42 -15.65 -17.27
CA LEU A 321 -36.25 -15.35 -18.70
C LEU A 321 -35.98 -16.62 -19.54
N SER A 322 -35.18 -17.55 -19.04
CA SER A 322 -34.91 -18.83 -19.71
C SER A 322 -36.20 -19.66 -19.88
N ILE A 323 -37.10 -19.59 -18.90
CA ILE A 323 -38.42 -20.25 -19.04
C ILE A 323 -39.24 -19.55 -20.11
N ALA A 324 -39.30 -18.21 -20.14
CA ALA A 324 -40.03 -17.46 -21.15
C ALA A 324 -39.52 -17.75 -22.57
N ALA A 325 -38.18 -17.81 -22.74
CA ALA A 325 -37.54 -18.17 -24.00
C ALA A 325 -37.98 -19.54 -24.49
N ARG A 326 -37.99 -20.55 -23.63
CA ARG A 326 -38.43 -21.90 -23.99
C ARG A 326 -39.95 -21.96 -24.39
N ILE A 327 -40.78 -21.19 -23.72
CA ILE A 327 -42.19 -21.07 -24.07
C ILE A 327 -42.34 -20.46 -25.46
N GLN A 328 -41.66 -19.34 -25.71
CA GLN A 328 -41.65 -18.63 -26.98
C GLN A 328 -41.16 -19.53 -28.12
N GLU A 329 -40.03 -20.16 -27.96
CA GLU A 329 -39.47 -21.10 -28.90
C GLU A 329 -40.42 -22.30 -29.20
N GLY A 330 -41.15 -22.74 -28.19
CA GLY A 330 -42.16 -23.81 -28.35
C GLY A 330 -43.37 -23.39 -29.18
N THR A 331 -43.55 -22.09 -29.44
CA THR A 331 -44.64 -21.61 -30.32
C THR A 331 -44.29 -21.68 -31.83
N LEU A 332 -42.98 -21.76 -32.15
CA LEU A 332 -42.50 -21.80 -33.54
C LEU A 332 -42.48 -23.24 -34.07
N PRO A 333 -42.76 -23.48 -35.36
CA PRO A 333 -42.57 -24.78 -35.98
C PRO A 333 -41.07 -25.18 -35.96
N ARG A 334 -40.76 -26.37 -35.42
CA ARG A 334 -39.37 -26.83 -35.24
C ARG A 334 -39.07 -28.18 -35.89
N VAL A 335 -40.08 -28.90 -36.27
CA VAL A 335 -39.91 -30.26 -36.83
C VAL A 335 -39.81 -30.14 -38.33
N PHE A 336 -38.67 -30.55 -38.88
CA PHE A 336 -38.45 -30.58 -40.32
C PHE A 336 -38.07 -31.99 -40.80
N PRO A 337 -38.47 -32.44 -41.96
CA PRO A 337 -39.38 -31.74 -42.88
C PRO A 337 -40.76 -31.52 -42.25
N ALA A 338 -41.31 -30.29 -42.42
CA ALA A 338 -42.58 -29.90 -41.79
C ALA A 338 -43.77 -30.68 -42.32
N PHE A 339 -43.74 -31.04 -43.59
CA PHE A 339 -44.83 -31.80 -44.29
C PHE A 339 -44.24 -33.00 -45.07
N PRO A 340 -43.81 -34.08 -44.36
CA PRO A 340 -43.11 -35.20 -45.00
C PRO A 340 -43.90 -35.93 -46.09
N ASP A 341 -45.23 -35.88 -46.04
CA ASP A 341 -46.15 -36.54 -47.01
C ASP A 341 -46.41 -35.68 -48.26
N ARG A 342 -46.00 -34.41 -48.26
CA ARG A 342 -46.16 -33.45 -49.38
C ARG A 342 -44.91 -33.43 -50.23
N LYS A 343 -45.10 -33.60 -51.55
CA LYS A 343 -43.96 -33.58 -52.50
C LYS A 343 -43.98 -32.39 -53.43
N GLU A 344 -45.00 -31.55 -53.34
CA GLU A 344 -45.22 -30.39 -54.19
C GLU A 344 -44.35 -29.21 -53.82
N PHE A 345 -43.87 -29.22 -52.60
CA PHE A 345 -42.99 -28.16 -52.08
C PHE A 345 -42.13 -28.68 -50.94
N ASP A 346 -41.10 -27.90 -50.59
CA ASP A 346 -40.29 -28.00 -49.32
C ASP A 346 -40.20 -26.65 -48.67
N VAL A 347 -40.28 -26.60 -47.34
CA VAL A 347 -40.22 -25.41 -46.57
C VAL A 347 -39.28 -25.61 -45.38
N PHE A 348 -38.40 -24.64 -45.17
CA PHE A 348 -37.53 -24.58 -44.01
C PHE A 348 -37.52 -23.15 -43.45
N ALA A 349 -37.53 -23.03 -42.13
CA ALA A 349 -37.35 -21.73 -41.46
C ALA A 349 -36.54 -21.89 -40.20
N SER A 350 -35.85 -20.82 -39.83
CA SER A 350 -35.01 -20.79 -38.64
C SER A 350 -35.02 -19.39 -38.02
N MET A 351 -34.92 -19.34 -36.71
CA MET A 351 -34.84 -18.10 -35.96
C MET A 351 -33.74 -18.23 -34.89
N THR A 352 -32.92 -17.20 -34.75
CA THR A 352 -31.90 -17.07 -33.70
C THR A 352 -32.11 -15.74 -33.02
N PRO A 353 -32.52 -15.70 -31.74
CA PRO A 353 -32.73 -14.44 -31.04
C PRO A 353 -31.41 -13.80 -30.68
N ALA A 354 -31.34 -12.47 -30.66
CA ALA A 354 -30.19 -11.70 -30.23
C ALA A 354 -30.08 -11.59 -28.69
N ARG A 355 -31.20 -11.83 -27.99
CA ARG A 355 -31.29 -11.85 -26.53
C ARG A 355 -31.94 -13.13 -26.06
N GLU A 356 -32.24 -13.24 -24.77
CA GLU A 356 -32.91 -14.40 -24.19
C GLU A 356 -34.28 -14.68 -24.87
N VAL A 357 -34.99 -13.61 -25.26
CA VAL A 357 -36.27 -13.68 -26.00
C VAL A 357 -36.23 -12.70 -27.17
N GLY A 358 -36.85 -13.05 -28.30
CA GLY A 358 -36.86 -12.29 -29.54
C GLY A 358 -38.22 -11.68 -29.88
N GLY A 359 -38.21 -10.67 -30.77
CA GLY A 359 -39.38 -10.06 -31.40
C GLY A 359 -39.82 -10.78 -32.68
N ASP A 360 -38.89 -11.49 -33.31
CA ASP A 360 -39.07 -12.16 -34.56
C ASP A 360 -39.91 -13.43 -34.44
N PHE A 361 -40.61 -13.77 -35.50
CA PHE A 361 -41.24 -15.10 -35.66
C PHE A 361 -41.45 -15.48 -37.10
N TYR A 362 -41.62 -16.76 -37.29
CA TYR A 362 -42.14 -17.36 -38.51
C TYR A 362 -43.24 -18.33 -38.18
N ASP A 363 -44.16 -18.60 -39.15
CA ASP A 363 -45.09 -19.71 -39.09
C ASP A 363 -45.41 -20.18 -40.50
N PHE A 364 -45.76 -21.45 -40.60
CA PHE A 364 -46.30 -22.03 -41.81
C PHE A 364 -47.25 -23.18 -41.41
N PHE A 365 -48.39 -23.18 -42.02
CA PHE A 365 -49.45 -24.19 -41.75
C PHE A 365 -50.45 -24.26 -42.92
N PHE A 366 -51.17 -25.35 -43.08
CA PHE A 366 -52.24 -25.42 -43.98
C PHE A 366 -53.51 -24.73 -43.44
N VAL A 367 -54.09 -23.84 -44.24
CA VAL A 367 -55.40 -23.22 -43.99
C VAL A 367 -56.50 -24.16 -44.29
N ASP A 368 -56.36 -24.90 -45.40
CA ASP A 368 -57.16 -26.01 -45.83
C ASP A 368 -56.34 -27.06 -46.62
N GLU A 369 -56.91 -28.00 -47.32
CA GLU A 369 -56.15 -29.07 -47.98
C GLU A 369 -55.20 -28.60 -49.10
N ASP A 370 -55.45 -27.39 -49.70
CA ASP A 370 -54.68 -26.87 -50.83
C ASP A 370 -53.97 -25.52 -50.58
N HIS A 371 -54.31 -24.84 -49.50
CA HIS A 371 -53.71 -23.51 -49.19
C HIS A 371 -52.75 -23.59 -48.06
N LEU A 372 -51.46 -23.30 -48.34
CA LEU A 372 -50.36 -23.19 -47.38
C LEU A 372 -50.13 -21.76 -47.05
N ALA A 373 -50.34 -21.38 -45.79
CA ALA A 373 -49.90 -20.05 -45.21
C ALA A 373 -48.41 -20.07 -44.85
N LEU A 374 -47.74 -18.97 -45.18
CA LEU A 374 -46.35 -18.69 -44.88
C LEU A 374 -46.27 -17.32 -44.24
N MET A 375 -45.62 -17.18 -43.12
CA MET A 375 -45.54 -15.91 -42.38
C MET A 375 -44.13 -15.73 -41.79
N ILE A 376 -43.61 -14.52 -41.91
CA ILE A 376 -42.43 -14.06 -41.22
C ILE A 376 -42.67 -12.64 -40.79
N ALA A 377 -42.25 -12.27 -39.59
CA ALA A 377 -42.48 -10.94 -39.04
C ALA A 377 -41.43 -10.60 -38.01
N ASP A 378 -41.18 -9.31 -37.88
CA ASP A 378 -40.31 -8.71 -36.90
C ASP A 378 -41.07 -7.62 -36.13
N VAL A 379 -41.05 -7.68 -34.82
CA VAL A 379 -41.71 -6.77 -33.89
C VAL A 379 -40.74 -5.68 -33.43
N SER A 380 -41.16 -4.42 -33.53
CA SER A 380 -40.39 -3.26 -33.06
C SER A 380 -39.97 -3.38 -31.58
N GLY A 381 -38.72 -3.06 -31.27
CA GLY A 381 -38.15 -3.16 -29.92
C GLY A 381 -37.57 -4.54 -29.63
N LYS A 382 -37.10 -4.75 -28.41
CA LYS A 382 -36.35 -5.97 -28.01
C LYS A 382 -36.71 -6.41 -26.59
N GLY A 383 -36.54 -7.68 -26.31
CA GLY A 383 -36.76 -8.27 -24.99
C GLY A 383 -38.22 -8.63 -24.71
N ILE A 384 -38.64 -8.66 -23.46
CA ILE A 384 -39.89 -9.26 -22.99
C ILE A 384 -41.13 -8.64 -23.68
N SER A 385 -41.16 -7.32 -23.85
CA SER A 385 -42.30 -6.61 -24.45
C SER A 385 -42.49 -7.04 -25.91
N ALA A 386 -41.41 -7.10 -26.70
CA ALA A 386 -41.43 -7.53 -28.08
C ALA A 386 -41.86 -9.02 -28.18
N ALA A 387 -41.32 -9.86 -27.31
CA ALA A 387 -41.67 -11.29 -27.26
C ALA A 387 -43.16 -11.52 -26.96
N LEU A 388 -43.74 -10.78 -26.02
CA LEU A 388 -45.17 -10.87 -25.70
C LEU A 388 -46.05 -10.39 -26.85
N PHE A 389 -45.67 -9.27 -27.48
CA PHE A 389 -46.38 -8.75 -28.65
C PHE A 389 -46.29 -9.76 -29.82
N MET A 390 -45.13 -10.35 -30.04
CA MET A 390 -44.89 -11.39 -31.04
C MET A 390 -45.84 -12.57 -30.86
N VAL A 391 -45.94 -13.13 -29.64
CA VAL A 391 -46.83 -14.29 -29.37
C VAL A 391 -48.28 -13.94 -29.67
N ASN A 392 -48.75 -12.75 -29.27
CA ASN A 392 -50.08 -12.26 -29.57
C ASN A 392 -50.30 -12.08 -31.09
N ALA A 393 -49.38 -11.40 -31.76
CA ALA A 393 -49.44 -11.15 -33.19
C ALA A 393 -49.47 -12.45 -34.00
N LYS A 394 -48.63 -13.43 -33.66
CA LYS A 394 -48.58 -14.75 -34.29
C LYS A 394 -49.92 -15.49 -34.13
N ALA A 395 -50.45 -15.47 -32.90
CA ALA A 395 -51.75 -16.13 -32.65
C ALA A 395 -52.90 -15.48 -33.45
N LEU A 396 -52.93 -14.14 -33.50
CA LEU A 396 -53.92 -13.41 -34.27
C LEU A 396 -53.81 -13.69 -35.79
N LEU A 397 -52.59 -13.65 -36.33
CA LEU A 397 -52.33 -13.96 -37.74
C LEU A 397 -52.79 -15.37 -38.10
N LYS A 398 -52.40 -16.37 -37.29
CA LYS A 398 -52.83 -17.76 -37.53
C LYS A 398 -54.34 -17.94 -37.49
N ASN A 399 -54.99 -17.40 -36.44
CA ASN A 399 -56.45 -17.48 -36.31
C ASN A 399 -57.18 -16.79 -37.48
N GLN A 400 -56.67 -15.57 -37.85
CA GLN A 400 -57.36 -14.87 -38.96
C GLN A 400 -57.12 -15.54 -40.30
N ALA A 401 -55.93 -16.12 -40.56
CA ALA A 401 -55.68 -16.90 -41.76
C ALA A 401 -56.62 -18.10 -41.86
N MET A 402 -56.84 -18.82 -40.75
CA MET A 402 -57.82 -19.96 -40.72
C MET A 402 -59.28 -19.54 -40.95
N LEU A 403 -59.60 -18.24 -40.70
CA LEU A 403 -60.98 -17.73 -40.90
C LEU A 403 -61.20 -17.13 -42.30
N SER A 404 -60.19 -16.42 -42.83
CA SER A 404 -60.28 -15.64 -44.08
C SER A 404 -59.83 -16.44 -45.33
N GLY A 405 -59.25 -17.63 -45.11
CA GLY A 405 -58.77 -18.47 -46.21
C GLY A 405 -57.63 -17.82 -46.99
N GLU A 406 -57.81 -17.66 -48.32
CA GLU A 406 -56.78 -17.11 -49.21
C GLU A 406 -56.74 -15.59 -49.26
N ASP A 407 -57.63 -14.83 -48.56
CA ASP A 407 -57.64 -13.37 -48.58
C ASP A 407 -56.59 -12.75 -47.64
N VAL A 408 -55.36 -12.65 -48.13
CA VAL A 408 -54.23 -12.09 -47.38
C VAL A 408 -54.42 -10.61 -47.00
N VAL A 409 -55.27 -9.84 -47.79
CA VAL A 409 -55.53 -8.44 -47.48
C VAL A 409 -56.48 -8.32 -46.30
N GLU A 410 -57.51 -9.17 -46.27
CA GLU A 410 -58.39 -9.22 -45.10
C GLU A 410 -57.63 -9.71 -43.84
N ILE A 411 -56.76 -10.69 -43.95
CA ILE A 411 -55.92 -11.15 -42.85
C ILE A 411 -55.13 -10.00 -42.31
N ALA A 412 -54.35 -9.31 -43.15
CA ALA A 412 -53.49 -8.20 -42.74
C ALA A 412 -54.30 -7.05 -42.11
N THR A 413 -55.45 -6.65 -42.72
CA THR A 413 -56.29 -5.55 -42.26
C THR A 413 -56.92 -5.84 -40.90
N ARG A 414 -57.47 -7.03 -40.70
CA ARG A 414 -58.12 -7.41 -39.44
C ARG A 414 -57.10 -7.55 -38.30
N VAL A 415 -55.94 -8.14 -38.58
CA VAL A 415 -54.88 -8.29 -37.58
C VAL A 415 -54.30 -6.93 -37.20
N ASN A 416 -54.05 -6.03 -38.18
CA ASN A 416 -53.64 -4.66 -37.89
C ASN A 416 -54.57 -3.97 -36.89
N ASN A 417 -55.88 -3.99 -37.17
CA ASN A 417 -56.84 -3.31 -36.31
C ASN A 417 -56.96 -3.97 -34.93
N ARG A 418 -56.89 -5.31 -34.86
CA ARG A 418 -56.90 -6.04 -33.59
C ARG A 418 -55.70 -5.74 -32.74
N LEU A 419 -54.51 -5.63 -33.33
CA LEU A 419 -53.29 -5.31 -32.60
C LEU A 419 -53.33 -3.84 -32.10
N MET A 420 -53.97 -2.93 -32.84
CA MET A 420 -54.13 -1.51 -32.44
C MET A 420 -55.07 -1.35 -31.24
N GLU A 421 -56.11 -2.19 -31.07
CA GLU A 421 -57.11 -2.04 -30.00
C GLU A 421 -56.54 -1.97 -28.59
N GLN A 422 -55.37 -2.55 -28.32
CA GLN A 422 -54.73 -2.62 -26.99
C GLN A 422 -53.24 -2.29 -27.05
N ASN A 423 -52.81 -1.45 -27.96
CA ASN A 423 -51.39 -1.14 -28.19
C ASN A 423 -50.91 0.11 -27.42
N GLU A 424 -51.06 0.09 -26.10
CA GLU A 424 -50.57 1.18 -25.25
C GLU A 424 -49.04 1.38 -25.35
N ALA A 425 -48.30 0.32 -25.64
CA ALA A 425 -46.84 0.37 -25.80
C ALA A 425 -46.39 0.94 -27.16
N MET A 426 -47.37 1.29 -28.05
CA MET A 426 -47.09 1.79 -29.41
C MET A 426 -46.12 0.90 -30.21
N MET A 427 -46.24 -0.40 -30.05
CA MET A 427 -45.42 -1.38 -30.77
C MET A 427 -46.00 -1.64 -32.14
N PHE A 428 -45.18 -1.89 -33.10
CA PHE A 428 -45.57 -2.29 -34.45
C PHE A 428 -44.78 -3.51 -34.91
N MET A 429 -45.19 -4.14 -35.98
CA MET A 429 -44.42 -5.22 -36.58
C MET A 429 -44.36 -5.10 -38.10
N THR A 430 -43.20 -5.40 -38.65
CA THR A 430 -43.11 -5.66 -40.08
C THR A 430 -43.56 -7.11 -40.34
N ALA A 431 -44.23 -7.37 -41.42
CA ALA A 431 -44.67 -8.74 -41.73
C ALA A 431 -44.75 -9.01 -43.23
N TRP A 432 -44.30 -10.19 -43.63
CA TRP A 432 -44.57 -10.76 -44.92
C TRP A 432 -45.49 -11.99 -44.73
N ILE A 433 -46.66 -11.98 -45.39
CA ILE A 433 -47.69 -13.02 -45.27
C ILE A 433 -48.05 -13.47 -46.66
N GLY A 434 -47.89 -14.77 -46.94
CA GLY A 434 -48.26 -15.41 -48.23
C GLY A 434 -49.19 -16.59 -48.07
N ILE A 435 -50.09 -16.78 -48.97
CA ILE A 435 -50.91 -17.97 -49.12
C ILE A 435 -50.60 -18.60 -50.48
N LEU A 436 -50.07 -19.81 -50.47
CA LEU A 436 -49.75 -20.60 -51.64
C LEU A 436 -50.88 -21.57 -51.89
N THR A 437 -51.54 -21.49 -53.08
CA THR A 437 -52.39 -22.56 -53.60
C THR A 437 -51.48 -23.64 -54.19
N VAL A 438 -51.32 -24.73 -53.48
CA VAL A 438 -50.35 -25.78 -53.79
C VAL A 438 -50.57 -26.45 -55.13
N SER A 439 -51.84 -26.71 -55.46
CA SER A 439 -52.22 -27.35 -56.73
C SER A 439 -51.93 -26.52 -57.99
N THR A 440 -51.91 -25.21 -57.87
CA THR A 440 -51.74 -24.30 -59.01
C THR A 440 -50.37 -23.57 -58.99
N GLY A 441 -49.71 -23.51 -57.85
CA GLY A 441 -48.51 -22.69 -57.65
C GLY A 441 -48.79 -21.19 -57.58
N ARG A 442 -50.06 -20.77 -57.42
CA ARG A 442 -50.38 -19.33 -57.21
C ARG A 442 -50.08 -18.94 -55.77
N LEU A 443 -49.19 -18.00 -55.57
CA LEU A 443 -48.88 -17.40 -54.28
C LEU A 443 -49.42 -15.98 -54.25
N VAL A 444 -50.35 -15.70 -53.32
CA VAL A 444 -50.83 -14.33 -53.05
C VAL A 444 -50.23 -13.88 -51.73
N TYR A 445 -49.72 -12.68 -51.69
CA TYR A 445 -48.99 -12.20 -50.49
C TYR A 445 -49.18 -10.71 -50.19
N VAL A 446 -48.95 -10.32 -48.94
CA VAL A 446 -48.85 -8.94 -48.46
C VAL A 446 -47.47 -8.79 -47.86
N ASN A 447 -46.75 -7.74 -48.27
CA ASN A 447 -45.57 -7.21 -47.58
C ASN A 447 -46.00 -5.95 -46.82
N ALA A 448 -46.12 -6.05 -45.53
CA ALA A 448 -46.48 -4.95 -44.61
C ALA A 448 -45.21 -4.33 -44.00
N GLY A 449 -44.45 -3.62 -44.85
CA GLY A 449 -43.21 -2.93 -44.40
C GLY A 449 -42.04 -3.85 -44.01
N HIS A 450 -42.10 -5.11 -44.41
CA HIS A 450 -41.06 -6.11 -44.13
C HIS A 450 -39.95 -6.06 -45.20
N GLU A 451 -38.82 -6.71 -44.93
CA GLU A 451 -37.74 -6.84 -45.90
C GLU A 451 -38.22 -7.42 -47.23
N TYR A 452 -37.52 -7.03 -48.30
CA TYR A 452 -37.92 -7.49 -49.65
C TYR A 452 -37.52 -8.95 -49.86
N PRO A 453 -38.45 -9.81 -50.28
CA PRO A 453 -38.17 -11.21 -50.55
C PRO A 453 -37.21 -11.41 -51.71
N ALA A 454 -36.36 -12.41 -51.62
CA ALA A 454 -35.54 -12.86 -52.74
C ALA A 454 -36.21 -14.04 -53.43
N ILE A 455 -36.32 -14.02 -54.76
CA ILE A 455 -36.90 -15.10 -55.58
C ILE A 455 -35.87 -15.63 -56.56
N CYS A 456 -35.81 -16.93 -56.69
CA CYS A 456 -35.06 -17.62 -57.73
C CYS A 456 -36.02 -18.38 -58.64
N ARG A 457 -36.04 -18.07 -59.92
CA ARG A 457 -36.76 -18.83 -60.92
C ARG A 457 -35.96 -20.06 -61.31
N LYS A 458 -36.63 -21.13 -61.72
CA LYS A 458 -35.97 -22.40 -62.10
C LYS A 458 -34.80 -22.21 -63.03
N GLY A 459 -33.60 -22.61 -62.57
CA GLY A 459 -32.38 -22.51 -63.34
C GLY A 459 -31.79 -21.06 -63.43
N GLY A 460 -32.36 -20.12 -62.70
CA GLY A 460 -31.90 -18.73 -62.60
C GLY A 460 -31.05 -18.48 -61.37
N THR A 461 -30.99 -17.20 -60.98
CA THR A 461 -30.32 -16.71 -59.77
C THR A 461 -31.33 -16.00 -58.87
N PHE A 462 -31.05 -15.92 -57.59
CA PHE A 462 -31.85 -15.12 -56.67
C PHE A 462 -31.73 -13.64 -57.00
N GLU A 463 -32.85 -12.96 -57.01
CA GLU A 463 -33.00 -11.52 -57.16
C GLU A 463 -33.98 -10.99 -56.09
N ILE A 464 -33.76 -9.77 -55.60
CA ILE A 464 -34.65 -9.12 -54.62
C ILE A 464 -35.78 -8.44 -55.35
N VAL A 465 -37.02 -8.78 -54.96
CA VAL A 465 -38.23 -8.18 -55.53
C VAL A 465 -38.70 -7.04 -54.62
N LYS A 466 -38.51 -5.81 -55.08
CA LYS A 466 -38.93 -4.59 -54.36
C LYS A 466 -40.43 -4.39 -54.54
N ASP A 467 -41.20 -4.91 -53.59
CA ASP A 467 -42.66 -4.81 -53.62
C ASP A 467 -43.19 -4.56 -52.20
N VAL A 468 -43.93 -3.46 -51.98
CA VAL A 468 -44.48 -3.02 -50.69
C VAL A 468 -45.98 -2.85 -50.82
N HIS A 469 -46.71 -3.49 -49.91
CA HIS A 469 -48.18 -3.52 -49.98
C HIS A 469 -48.87 -2.73 -48.86
N GLY A 470 -48.12 -2.22 -47.87
CA GLY A 470 -48.59 -1.41 -46.75
C GLY A 470 -47.46 -1.01 -45.81
N ALA A 471 -47.74 -0.19 -44.85
CA ALA A 471 -46.82 0.12 -43.75
C ALA A 471 -46.81 -1.05 -42.75
N PRO A 472 -45.87 -1.05 -41.81
CA PRO A 472 -45.87 -2.03 -40.72
C PRO A 472 -47.22 -2.15 -40.00
N MET A 473 -47.58 -3.34 -39.60
CA MET A 473 -48.84 -3.63 -38.89
C MET A 473 -48.79 -3.02 -37.49
N ALA A 474 -49.94 -2.57 -36.99
CA ALA A 474 -50.10 -1.87 -35.72
C ALA A 474 -49.42 -0.51 -35.65
N ALA A 475 -48.90 0.05 -36.75
CA ALA A 475 -48.39 1.41 -36.82
C ALA A 475 -49.48 2.45 -36.95
N MET A 476 -50.60 2.15 -37.63
CA MET A 476 -51.75 3.05 -37.82
C MET A 476 -53.06 2.25 -37.86
N GLU A 477 -54.11 2.85 -37.32
CA GLU A 477 -55.47 2.29 -37.45
C GLU A 477 -55.95 2.36 -38.90
N ASP A 478 -56.86 1.43 -39.27
CA ASP A 478 -57.54 1.37 -40.58
C ASP A 478 -56.59 1.37 -41.79
N MET A 479 -55.40 0.83 -41.61
CA MET A 479 -54.41 0.68 -42.67
C MET A 479 -54.99 -0.13 -43.83
N ARG A 480 -54.86 0.38 -45.05
CA ARG A 480 -55.24 -0.35 -46.27
C ARG A 480 -54.04 -1.07 -46.85
N PHE A 481 -54.11 -2.38 -46.83
CA PHE A 481 -53.13 -3.22 -47.48
C PHE A 481 -53.54 -3.54 -48.91
N ARG A 482 -52.55 -3.87 -49.74
CA ARG A 482 -52.73 -4.40 -51.10
C ARG A 482 -52.05 -5.78 -51.17
N SER A 483 -52.43 -6.59 -52.14
CA SER A 483 -51.77 -7.90 -52.35
C SER A 483 -50.95 -7.89 -53.64
N GLY A 484 -49.80 -8.55 -53.60
CA GLY A 484 -49.07 -8.99 -54.75
C GLY A 484 -49.46 -10.47 -55.06
N SER A 485 -49.06 -10.92 -56.22
CA SER A 485 -49.21 -12.35 -56.55
C SER A 485 -48.08 -12.81 -57.46
N TRP A 486 -47.61 -14.02 -57.21
CA TRP A 486 -46.66 -14.74 -58.05
C TRP A 486 -47.25 -16.05 -58.54
N GLN A 487 -46.98 -16.38 -59.81
CA GLN A 487 -47.25 -17.71 -60.35
C GLN A 487 -45.94 -18.50 -60.27
N LEU A 488 -45.81 -19.41 -59.30
CA LEU A 488 -44.66 -20.27 -59.14
C LEU A 488 -44.71 -21.45 -60.10
N GLN A 489 -43.54 -21.80 -60.64
CA GLN A 489 -43.31 -22.99 -61.44
C GLN A 489 -42.45 -23.99 -60.67
N GLY A 490 -42.52 -25.26 -61.04
CA GLY A 490 -41.72 -26.28 -60.40
C GLY A 490 -40.20 -25.98 -60.51
N GLY A 491 -39.53 -25.80 -59.38
CA GLY A 491 -38.14 -25.40 -59.24
C GLY A 491 -37.94 -23.95 -58.76
N ASP A 492 -39.01 -23.14 -58.65
CA ASP A 492 -38.92 -21.80 -58.13
C ASP A 492 -38.71 -21.82 -56.60
N THR A 493 -37.88 -20.92 -56.10
CA THR A 493 -37.55 -20.79 -54.67
C THR A 493 -37.79 -19.37 -54.21
N ILE A 494 -38.41 -19.20 -53.03
CA ILE A 494 -38.59 -17.91 -52.36
C ILE A 494 -37.84 -17.94 -51.04
N PHE A 495 -37.13 -16.87 -50.76
CA PHE A 495 -36.38 -16.67 -49.51
C PHE A 495 -36.80 -15.33 -48.88
N VAL A 496 -37.39 -15.39 -47.68
CA VAL A 496 -37.81 -14.23 -46.89
C VAL A 496 -37.03 -14.20 -45.62
N TYR A 497 -36.67 -13.02 -45.15
CA TYR A 497 -35.75 -12.83 -44.02
C TYR A 497 -36.08 -11.52 -43.28
N THR A 498 -35.69 -11.45 -42.01
CA THR A 498 -35.77 -10.21 -41.21
C THR A 498 -34.50 -9.40 -41.36
N ASP A 499 -34.55 -8.10 -40.96
CA ASP A 499 -33.45 -7.15 -41.09
C ASP A 499 -32.18 -7.58 -40.34
N GLY A 500 -32.29 -8.38 -39.27
CA GLY A 500 -31.14 -8.96 -38.58
C GLY A 500 -30.20 -9.79 -39.47
N VAL A 501 -30.65 -10.23 -40.66
CA VAL A 501 -29.78 -10.82 -41.68
C VAL A 501 -28.93 -9.78 -42.37
N THR A 502 -29.54 -8.70 -42.86
CA THR A 502 -28.90 -7.67 -43.65
C THR A 502 -28.19 -6.61 -42.79
N GLU A 503 -28.64 -6.40 -41.58
CA GLU A 503 -28.09 -5.48 -40.61
C GLU A 503 -27.01 -6.08 -39.70
N ALA A 504 -26.67 -7.37 -39.90
CA ALA A 504 -25.53 -7.99 -39.19
C ALA A 504 -24.24 -7.18 -39.43
N ILE A 505 -23.55 -6.84 -38.33
CA ILE A 505 -22.42 -5.91 -38.34
C ILE A 505 -21.11 -6.64 -38.04
N ASN A 506 -20.04 -6.27 -38.70
CA ASN A 506 -18.69 -6.72 -38.41
C ASN A 506 -17.92 -5.72 -37.52
N ALA A 507 -16.72 -6.09 -37.10
CA ALA A 507 -15.83 -5.22 -36.27
C ALA A 507 -15.46 -3.86 -36.93
N ARG A 508 -15.79 -3.65 -38.21
CA ARG A 508 -15.58 -2.37 -38.95
C ARG A 508 -16.87 -1.57 -39.08
N GLU A 509 -17.93 -1.96 -38.40
CA GLU A 509 -19.25 -1.35 -38.48
C GLU A 509 -19.87 -1.42 -39.91
N GLU A 510 -19.43 -2.38 -40.75
CA GLU A 510 -20.02 -2.64 -42.06
C GLU A 510 -21.20 -3.56 -41.92
N LEU A 511 -22.30 -3.30 -42.65
CA LEU A 511 -23.47 -4.18 -42.71
C LEU A 511 -23.22 -5.34 -43.67
N PHE A 512 -23.80 -6.50 -43.37
CA PHE A 512 -23.82 -7.66 -44.27
C PHE A 512 -24.49 -7.28 -45.60
N GLY A 513 -25.65 -6.73 -45.54
CA GLY A 513 -26.39 -6.12 -46.66
C GLY A 513 -26.91 -7.10 -47.68
N ASN A 514 -27.77 -6.58 -48.55
CA ASN A 514 -28.45 -7.35 -49.59
C ASN A 514 -27.50 -7.98 -50.64
N GLU A 515 -26.37 -7.33 -50.91
CA GLU A 515 -25.41 -7.84 -51.89
C GLU A 515 -24.77 -9.15 -51.42
N ARG A 516 -24.32 -9.21 -50.15
CA ARG A 516 -23.72 -10.42 -49.60
C ARG A 516 -24.75 -11.53 -49.40
N LEU A 517 -25.96 -11.17 -49.02
CA LEU A 517 -27.08 -12.10 -48.97
C LEU A 517 -27.32 -12.77 -50.35
N LEU A 518 -27.42 -11.98 -51.41
CA LEU A 518 -27.58 -12.52 -52.78
C LEU A 518 -26.37 -13.34 -53.22
N GLN A 519 -25.16 -12.92 -52.89
CA GLN A 519 -23.94 -13.70 -53.17
C GLN A 519 -23.96 -15.05 -52.44
N ALA A 520 -24.43 -15.08 -51.19
CA ALA A 520 -24.60 -16.30 -50.42
C ALA A 520 -25.62 -17.22 -51.10
N LEU A 521 -26.83 -16.75 -51.37
CA LEU A 521 -27.91 -17.52 -51.99
C LEU A 521 -27.55 -18.03 -53.39
N ASN A 522 -26.80 -17.24 -54.16
CA ASN A 522 -26.43 -17.54 -55.54
C ASN A 522 -25.21 -18.46 -55.70
N ARG A 523 -24.59 -18.92 -54.62
CA ARG A 523 -23.55 -19.95 -54.70
C ARG A 523 -24.13 -21.31 -55.16
N GLU A 524 -25.28 -21.67 -54.60
CA GLU A 524 -25.99 -22.90 -54.93
C GLU A 524 -27.50 -22.61 -54.99
N PRO A 525 -27.99 -21.88 -56.01
CA PRO A 525 -29.36 -21.36 -56.02
C PRO A 525 -30.43 -22.47 -56.09
N ASP A 526 -30.07 -23.66 -56.60
CA ASP A 526 -30.97 -24.82 -56.66
C ASP A 526 -30.95 -25.71 -55.43
N ALA A 527 -30.16 -25.34 -54.38
CA ALA A 527 -30.09 -26.12 -53.15
C ALA A 527 -31.47 -26.26 -52.45
N ALA A 528 -31.59 -27.24 -51.57
CA ALA A 528 -32.77 -27.40 -50.72
C ALA A 528 -32.89 -26.21 -49.72
N PRO A 529 -34.10 -25.86 -49.26
CA PRO A 529 -34.37 -24.76 -48.36
C PRO A 529 -33.47 -24.74 -47.10
N GLN A 530 -33.27 -25.87 -46.47
CA GLN A 530 -32.39 -26.02 -45.32
C GLN A 530 -30.92 -25.74 -45.66
N ALA A 531 -30.44 -26.12 -46.83
CA ALA A 531 -29.07 -25.87 -47.26
C ALA A 531 -28.85 -24.40 -47.58
N LEU A 532 -29.83 -23.69 -48.16
CA LEU A 532 -29.79 -22.24 -48.39
C LEU A 532 -29.72 -21.47 -47.07
N ASP A 533 -30.58 -21.81 -46.09
CA ASP A 533 -30.51 -21.22 -44.76
C ASP A 533 -29.13 -21.42 -44.12
N ALA A 534 -28.63 -22.65 -44.11
CA ALA A 534 -27.30 -22.96 -43.54
C ALA A 534 -26.16 -22.23 -44.26
N GLN A 535 -26.28 -21.97 -45.54
CA GLN A 535 -25.32 -21.24 -46.35
C GLN A 535 -25.28 -19.77 -45.97
N VAL A 536 -26.44 -19.11 -45.86
CA VAL A 536 -26.55 -17.72 -45.43
C VAL A 536 -26.00 -17.57 -44.02
N ARG A 537 -26.36 -18.46 -43.09
CA ARG A 537 -25.80 -18.44 -41.72
C ARG A 537 -24.28 -18.57 -41.68
N ARG A 538 -23.69 -19.44 -42.49
CA ARG A 538 -22.22 -19.57 -42.56
C ARG A 538 -21.54 -18.32 -43.05
N GLU A 539 -22.07 -17.68 -44.09
CA GLU A 539 -21.52 -16.44 -44.63
C GLU A 539 -21.68 -15.26 -43.65
N MET A 540 -22.83 -15.17 -42.96
CA MET A 540 -23.03 -14.20 -41.90
C MET A 540 -22.03 -14.40 -40.75
N ALA A 541 -21.88 -15.63 -40.24
CA ALA A 541 -20.96 -15.95 -39.17
C ALA A 541 -19.51 -15.61 -39.54
N ALA A 542 -19.11 -15.90 -40.78
CA ALA A 542 -17.77 -15.55 -41.29
C ALA A 542 -17.58 -14.03 -41.42
N PHE A 543 -18.61 -13.28 -41.77
CA PHE A 543 -18.58 -11.83 -41.89
C PHE A 543 -18.54 -11.12 -40.53
N VAL A 544 -19.37 -11.57 -39.59
CA VAL A 544 -19.48 -11.01 -38.22
C VAL A 544 -18.22 -11.33 -37.38
N ALA A 545 -17.60 -12.49 -37.65
CA ALA A 545 -16.33 -12.92 -37.05
C ALA A 545 -16.28 -12.87 -35.49
N GLY A 546 -17.44 -13.18 -34.85
CA GLY A 546 -17.56 -13.28 -33.40
C GLY A 546 -18.07 -12.01 -32.68
N GLU A 547 -18.38 -10.96 -33.40
CA GLU A 547 -19.10 -9.81 -32.83
C GLU A 547 -20.51 -10.23 -32.35
N PRO A 548 -21.04 -9.63 -31.29
CA PRO A 548 -22.38 -9.93 -30.79
C PRO A 548 -23.44 -9.63 -31.84
N THR A 549 -24.44 -10.54 -31.94
CA THR A 549 -25.63 -10.30 -32.78
C THR A 549 -26.41 -9.11 -32.25
N PHE A 550 -26.68 -8.14 -33.14
CA PHE A 550 -27.40 -6.93 -32.79
C PHE A 550 -28.91 -7.12 -32.79
N ASP A 551 -29.46 -7.91 -33.73
CA ASP A 551 -30.86 -8.18 -33.88
C ASP A 551 -31.19 -9.65 -34.09
N ASP A 552 -32.48 -9.99 -33.88
CA ASP A 552 -33.00 -11.32 -34.11
C ASP A 552 -32.83 -11.69 -35.59
N THR A 553 -32.39 -12.90 -35.86
CA THR A 553 -32.14 -13.34 -37.24
C THR A 553 -33.11 -14.45 -37.62
N THR A 554 -34.05 -14.11 -38.48
CA THR A 554 -35.10 -15.06 -38.94
C THR A 554 -35.07 -15.19 -40.44
N MET A 555 -35.18 -16.44 -40.92
CA MET A 555 -35.21 -16.77 -42.34
C MET A 555 -36.27 -17.82 -42.59
N LEU A 556 -37.00 -17.69 -43.73
CA LEU A 556 -37.98 -18.65 -44.22
C LEU A 556 -37.73 -18.87 -45.71
N CYS A 557 -37.56 -20.10 -46.10
CA CYS A 557 -37.33 -20.51 -47.49
C CYS A 557 -38.38 -21.52 -47.93
N LEU A 558 -39.02 -21.27 -49.08
CA LEU A 558 -39.95 -22.18 -49.72
C LEU A 558 -39.41 -22.53 -51.10
N LYS A 559 -39.30 -23.81 -51.45
CA LYS A 559 -39.07 -24.35 -52.82
C LYS A 559 -40.30 -25.09 -53.32
N TYR A 560 -40.85 -24.65 -54.44
CA TYR A 560 -41.99 -25.22 -55.02
C TYR A 560 -41.63 -26.20 -56.16
N TYR A 561 -42.09 -27.42 -56.11
CA TYR A 561 -41.79 -28.47 -57.10
C TYR A 561 -42.91 -28.70 -58.13
N GLY A 562 -44.08 -28.11 -57.90
CA GLY A 562 -45.27 -28.27 -58.81
C GLY A 562 -46.24 -29.39 -58.39
N PRO A 563 -47.48 -29.41 -58.98
CA PRO A 563 -48.48 -30.33 -58.62
C PRO A 563 -48.21 -31.77 -59.15
N GLY A 564 -47.35 -32.47 -58.65
CA GLY A 564 -46.88 -33.81 -59.05
C GLY A 564 -45.39 -33.99 -58.90
N GLY A 565 -44.74 -33.02 -58.20
CA GLY A 565 -43.34 -32.97 -58.05
C GLY A 565 -42.75 -34.21 -57.41
N SER A 566 -41.64 -34.68 -57.97
CA SER A 566 -40.78 -35.65 -57.36
C SER A 566 -39.50 -34.92 -56.93
N SER A 567 -39.21 -34.93 -55.65
CA SER A 567 -37.84 -34.57 -55.16
C SER A 567 -36.90 -35.70 -55.61
N GLU A 568 -36.15 -35.46 -56.67
CA GLU A 568 -35.10 -36.39 -57.11
C GLU A 568 -33.89 -36.49 -56.18
N THR A 569 -33.94 -35.86 -54.96
CA THR A 569 -32.78 -35.74 -54.10
C THR A 569 -32.98 -36.37 -52.70
N GLN A 570 -33.64 -37.52 -52.60
CA GLN A 570 -33.56 -38.40 -51.43
C GLN A 570 -33.01 -39.77 -51.84
N ARG A 571 -31.70 -39.84 -52.24
CA ARG A 571 -30.90 -41.04 -52.07
C ARG A 571 -30.11 -40.91 -50.80
N ASP A 572 -30.56 -41.59 -49.79
CA ASP A 572 -29.79 -41.85 -48.55
C ASP A 572 -28.53 -42.63 -48.95
N PRO A 573 -27.29 -42.08 -48.63
CA PRO A 573 -26.05 -42.78 -48.97
C PRO A 573 -25.73 -43.98 -48.07
N ASP A 574 -26.60 -44.33 -47.12
CA ASP A 574 -26.21 -45.29 -46.07
C ASP A 574 -26.85 -46.67 -46.13
N GLN A 575 -27.29 -47.16 -47.34
CA GLN A 575 -27.67 -48.55 -47.51
C GLN A 575 -26.76 -49.36 -48.45
N SER A 576 -25.49 -49.13 -48.48
CA SER A 576 -24.52 -50.02 -49.12
C SER A 576 -23.42 -50.46 -48.19
N GLY A 577 -23.73 -51.41 -47.32
CA GLY A 577 -22.67 -51.96 -46.45
C GLY A 577 -23.14 -53.02 -45.48
N ASN A 578 -23.75 -54.10 -45.97
CA ASN A 578 -23.66 -55.40 -45.29
C ASN A 578 -24.00 -56.55 -46.25
N ARG A 579 -22.97 -57.14 -46.80
CA ARG A 579 -22.89 -58.56 -47.10
C ARG A 579 -21.52 -59.09 -46.70
#